data_f741ba3da79262821f9e6fdce708270c
#
_entry.id   f741ba3da79262821f9e6fdce708270c
#
_cell.length_a   1.000
_cell.length_b   1.000
_cell.length_c   1.000
_cell.angle_alpha   90.00
_cell.angle_beta   90.00
_cell.angle_gamma   90.00
#
_symmetry.space_group_name_H-M   'P 1'
#
loop_
_entity.id
_entity.type
_entity.pdbx_description
1 polymer ?
#
loop_
_entity_poly.entity_id
_entity_poly.type
_entity_poly.pdbx_seq_one_letter_code
_entity_poly.pdbx_strand_id
1 'polypeptide(L)'
;VWMGYYNYRAFGSPLTPPYKVNRATYAIAPYYVWQSPRPEPVYRHQVMYDFYRHNELRAFEKIHSLKWFLPVTVVKAAMGVIFFSGIALLPPLIMMRRVIADRRIRFLLISILVLMAGMLIEIFLIPHYLAPFTAAFYAIGLQAMRHLRVWKPGGQPVGTGLVRLIVTVCFALGALRLFAASINFNIVEWPPSSWSTAWYGPLNFGAARAQIQSELERSPGKQLVIVRYSPQHEPLDEWVYNAADIDNSKVIWAREMDDANNLELIHYYKDRKVWLVQPDLQPAGIAPYPLPGSVTAAPTVSSISIRKSERKAQQGG
;
A
#
# COMPACT_ATOMS: atom_id res chain seq x y z
N VAL A 1 -19.55 -7.83 15.32
CA VAL A 1 -19.36 -8.97 16.23
C VAL A 1 -17.98 -9.60 16.05
N TRP A 2 -17.61 -10.07 14.85
CA TRP A 2 -16.31 -10.74 14.62
C TRP A 2 -15.09 -9.89 14.97
N MET A 3 -15.06 -8.62 14.59
CA MET A 3 -13.96 -7.71 14.94
C MET A 3 -13.83 -7.55 16.46
N GLY A 4 -14.95 -7.41 17.18
CA GLY A 4 -14.93 -7.34 18.64
C GLY A 4 -14.44 -8.63 19.30
N TYR A 5 -14.84 -9.79 18.77
CA TYR A 5 -14.32 -11.08 19.23
C TYR A 5 -12.81 -11.22 18.98
N TYR A 6 -12.35 -10.88 17.78
CA TYR A 6 -10.92 -10.88 17.45
C TYR A 6 -10.12 -9.97 18.38
N ASN A 7 -10.58 -8.73 18.56
CA ASN A 7 -9.92 -7.76 19.45
C ASN A 7 -9.85 -8.28 20.88
N TYR A 8 -10.94 -8.87 21.37
CA TYR A 8 -10.99 -9.45 22.72
C TYR A 8 -9.96 -10.58 22.88
N ARG A 9 -9.89 -11.50 21.90
CA ARG A 9 -8.94 -12.63 21.93
C ARG A 9 -7.48 -12.16 21.84
N ALA A 10 -7.20 -11.14 21.03
CA ALA A 10 -5.83 -10.67 20.78
C ALA A 10 -5.33 -9.66 21.82
N PHE A 11 -6.23 -8.82 22.38
CA PHE A 11 -5.85 -7.67 23.20
C PHE A 11 -6.64 -7.54 24.51
N GLY A 12 -7.46 -8.52 24.86
CA GLY A 12 -8.25 -8.54 26.09
C GLY A 12 -9.46 -7.59 26.11
N SER A 13 -9.71 -6.85 25.04
CA SER A 13 -10.82 -5.88 24.95
C SER A 13 -11.44 -5.85 23.55
N PRO A 14 -12.77 -5.95 23.41
CA PRO A 14 -13.43 -5.89 22.11
C PRO A 14 -13.30 -4.52 21.41
N LEU A 15 -12.98 -3.46 22.14
CA LEU A 15 -12.84 -2.10 21.64
C LEU A 15 -11.38 -1.67 21.40
N THR A 16 -10.44 -2.61 21.53
CA THR A 16 -9.01 -2.34 21.31
C THR A 16 -8.56 -2.99 19.99
N PRO A 17 -8.64 -2.27 18.84
CA PRO A 17 -8.21 -2.81 17.57
C PRO A 17 -6.66 -2.86 17.47
N PRO A 18 -6.09 -3.75 16.63
CA PRO A 18 -4.64 -3.88 16.42
C PRO A 18 -3.96 -2.55 16.11
N TYR A 19 -4.60 -1.74 15.29
CA TYR A 19 -4.09 -0.42 14.91
C TYR A 19 -3.88 0.50 16.13
N LYS A 20 -4.81 0.49 17.09
CA LYS A 20 -4.66 1.27 18.33
C LYS A 20 -3.46 0.80 19.15
N VAL A 21 -3.25 -0.50 19.25
CA VAL A 21 -2.10 -1.10 19.95
C VAL A 21 -0.79 -0.71 19.26
N ASN A 22 -0.71 -0.91 17.95
CA ASN A 22 0.46 -0.52 17.16
C ASN A 22 0.81 0.96 17.35
N ARG A 23 -0.18 1.85 17.22
CA ARG A 23 0.03 3.29 17.41
C ARG A 23 0.45 3.64 18.85
N ALA A 24 -0.09 2.96 19.85
CA ALA A 24 0.29 3.17 21.25
C ALA A 24 1.74 2.76 21.52
N THR A 25 2.23 1.73 20.80
CA THR A 25 3.57 1.20 20.97
C THR A 25 4.63 2.01 20.22
N TYR A 26 4.34 2.46 19.00
CA TYR A 26 5.37 2.98 18.12
C TYR A 26 5.19 4.44 17.69
N ALA A 27 3.97 4.97 17.67
CA ALA A 27 3.71 6.25 17.06
C ALA A 27 3.97 7.43 18.02
N ILE A 28 4.74 8.40 17.53
CA ILE A 28 4.94 9.73 18.16
C ILE A 28 3.85 10.68 17.67
N ALA A 29 3.63 10.73 16.37
CA ALA A 29 2.64 11.63 15.77
C ALA A 29 1.21 11.23 16.17
N PRO A 30 0.33 12.18 16.50
CA PRO A 30 -1.06 11.92 16.81
C PRO A 30 -1.88 11.66 15.54
N TYR A 31 -3.19 11.36 15.69
CA TYR A 31 -4.09 11.18 14.54
C TYR A 31 -4.58 12.51 13.94
N TYR A 32 -4.84 13.49 14.78
CA TYR A 32 -5.51 14.73 14.40
C TYR A 32 -4.64 15.96 14.62
N VAL A 33 -4.84 16.95 13.77
CA VAL A 33 -4.03 18.18 13.75
C VAL A 33 -4.02 18.97 15.06
N TRP A 34 -5.02 18.81 15.93
CA TRP A 34 -5.09 19.49 17.24
C TRP A 34 -4.50 18.71 18.40
N GLN A 35 -4.06 17.47 18.19
CA GLN A 35 -3.49 16.65 19.24
C GLN A 35 -2.00 16.92 19.39
N SER A 36 -1.48 16.76 20.62
CA SER A 36 -0.05 16.85 20.88
C SER A 36 0.68 15.56 20.56
N PRO A 37 1.93 15.61 20.10
CA PRO A 37 2.78 14.44 19.95
C PRO A 37 2.96 13.69 21.26
N ARG A 38 3.16 12.39 21.16
CA ARG A 38 3.47 11.52 22.30
C ARG A 38 4.98 11.54 22.59
N PRO A 39 5.39 11.10 23.79
CA PRO A 39 6.80 10.82 24.07
C PRO A 39 7.34 9.80 23.07
N GLU A 40 8.59 9.97 22.68
CA GLU A 40 9.27 9.06 21.76
C GLU A 40 9.50 7.70 22.44
N PRO A 41 9.03 6.58 21.85
CA PRO A 41 9.29 5.25 22.39
C PRO A 41 10.69 4.79 22.05
N VAL A 42 11.16 3.75 22.74
CA VAL A 42 12.42 3.07 22.39
C VAL A 42 12.16 2.13 21.21
N TYR A 43 12.80 2.39 20.09
CA TYR A 43 12.69 1.54 18.91
C TYR A 43 13.77 0.47 18.90
N ARG A 44 13.37 -0.78 18.67
CA ARG A 44 14.31 -1.91 18.51
C ARG A 44 14.86 -2.01 17.08
N HIS A 45 14.13 -1.45 16.10
CA HIS A 45 14.47 -1.51 14.68
C HIS A 45 14.62 -0.12 14.09
N GLN A 46 15.72 0.13 13.39
CA GLN A 46 16.00 1.41 12.72
C GLN A 46 14.89 1.79 11.74
N VAL A 47 14.35 0.83 10.99
CA VAL A 47 13.24 1.06 10.05
C VAL A 47 12.01 1.63 10.75
N MET A 48 11.68 1.15 11.97
CA MET A 48 10.55 1.68 12.75
C MET A 48 10.82 3.10 13.24
N TYR A 49 12.05 3.37 13.70
CA TYR A 49 12.50 4.72 14.08
C TYR A 49 12.35 5.69 12.90
N ASP A 50 12.89 5.32 11.74
CA ASP A 50 12.87 6.16 10.54
C ASP A 50 11.42 6.43 10.08
N PHE A 51 10.55 5.41 10.10
CA PHE A 51 9.15 5.56 9.74
C PHE A 51 8.41 6.51 10.68
N TYR A 52 8.45 6.27 11.99
CA TYR A 52 7.66 7.06 12.94
C TYR A 52 8.27 8.43 13.24
N ARG A 53 9.61 8.55 13.29
CA ARG A 53 10.31 9.77 13.61
C ARG A 53 10.54 10.67 12.38
N HIS A 54 11.00 10.09 11.28
CA HIS A 54 11.38 10.87 10.10
C HIS A 54 10.24 11.03 9.09
N ASN A 55 9.33 10.09 8.98
CA ASN A 55 8.22 10.20 8.03
C ASN A 55 6.96 10.74 8.71
N GLU A 56 6.41 10.03 9.70
CA GLU A 56 5.13 10.42 10.30
C GLU A 56 5.21 11.72 11.11
N LEU A 57 6.19 11.86 11.98
CA LEU A 57 6.30 13.07 12.82
C LEU A 57 6.58 14.30 11.98
N ARG A 58 7.45 14.21 10.96
CA ARG A 58 7.68 15.32 10.02
C ARG A 58 6.41 15.70 9.23
N ALA A 59 5.61 14.72 8.85
CA ALA A 59 4.32 15.00 8.19
C ALA A 59 3.37 15.75 9.13
N PHE A 60 3.32 15.37 10.41
CA PHE A 60 2.58 16.10 11.43
C PHE A 60 3.09 17.54 11.61
N GLU A 61 4.39 17.72 11.83
CA GLU A 61 5.02 19.04 12.03
C GLU A 61 4.73 19.95 10.82
N LYS A 62 4.78 19.39 9.61
CA LYS A 62 4.47 20.11 8.39
C LYS A 62 3.02 20.57 8.33
N ILE A 63 2.05 19.68 8.61
CA ILE A 63 0.63 20.04 8.55
C ILE A 63 0.21 20.94 9.72
N HIS A 64 0.89 20.84 10.87
CA HIS A 64 0.65 21.70 12.03
C HIS A 64 1.18 23.13 11.85
N SER A 65 2.07 23.34 10.90
CA SER A 65 2.57 24.68 10.54
C SER A 65 1.52 25.46 9.75
N LEU A 66 1.16 26.66 10.21
CA LEU A 66 0.24 27.56 9.53
C LEU A 66 0.59 27.79 8.04
N LYS A 67 1.89 27.86 7.74
CA LYS A 67 2.40 28.02 6.36
C LYS A 67 2.02 26.84 5.46
N TRP A 68 2.06 25.63 5.97
CA TRP A 68 1.90 24.41 5.18
C TRP A 68 0.52 23.75 5.30
N PHE A 69 -0.27 24.15 6.30
CA PHE A 69 -1.60 23.57 6.52
C PHE A 69 -2.49 23.62 5.26
N LEU A 70 -2.65 24.82 4.70
CA LEU A 70 -3.52 25.00 3.52
C LEU A 70 -2.96 24.27 2.28
N PRO A 71 -1.68 24.42 1.88
CA PRO A 71 -1.12 23.67 0.76
C PRO A 71 -1.26 22.14 0.91
N VAL A 72 -0.95 21.60 2.08
CA VAL A 72 -1.07 20.15 2.33
C VAL A 72 -2.52 19.69 2.27
N THR A 73 -3.46 20.47 2.82
CA THR A 73 -4.90 20.18 2.77
C THR A 73 -5.41 20.15 1.33
N VAL A 74 -5.00 21.14 0.50
CA VAL A 74 -5.36 21.18 -0.92
C VAL A 74 -4.78 19.96 -1.66
N VAL A 75 -3.53 19.59 -1.41
CA VAL A 75 -2.92 18.41 -2.02
C VAL A 75 -3.67 17.13 -1.62
N LYS A 76 -4.03 16.96 -0.34
CA LYS A 76 -4.82 15.81 0.12
C LYS A 76 -6.18 15.73 -0.60
N ALA A 77 -6.89 16.85 -0.69
CA ALA A 77 -8.18 16.91 -1.40
C ALA A 77 -8.03 16.57 -2.88
N ALA A 78 -7.01 17.13 -3.55
CA ALA A 78 -6.70 16.83 -4.94
C ALA A 78 -6.34 15.34 -5.15
N MET A 79 -5.52 14.77 -4.27
CA MET A 79 -5.20 13.34 -4.31
C MET A 79 -6.44 12.45 -4.20
N GLY A 80 -7.39 12.78 -3.31
CA GLY A 80 -8.66 12.07 -3.19
C GLY A 80 -9.47 12.13 -4.49
N VAL A 81 -9.61 13.31 -5.10
CA VAL A 81 -10.30 13.47 -6.37
C VAL A 81 -9.63 12.71 -7.50
N ILE A 82 -8.30 12.82 -7.64
CA ILE A 82 -7.53 12.15 -8.69
C ILE A 82 -7.59 10.63 -8.53
N PHE A 83 -7.53 10.12 -7.30
CA PHE A 83 -7.60 8.70 -7.01
C PHE A 83 -8.88 8.04 -7.54
N PHE A 84 -10.03 8.69 -7.37
CA PHE A 84 -11.31 8.16 -7.88
C PHE A 84 -11.57 8.47 -9.33
N SER A 85 -11.16 9.65 -9.80
CA SER A 85 -11.46 10.10 -11.17
C SER A 85 -10.44 9.52 -12.17
N GLY A 86 -9.20 9.30 -11.77
CA GLY A 86 -8.12 9.15 -12.72
C GLY A 86 -8.10 10.33 -13.72
N ILE A 87 -7.25 10.25 -14.72
CA ILE A 87 -7.18 11.30 -15.77
C ILE A 87 -8.43 11.26 -16.65
N ALA A 88 -8.98 10.07 -16.90
CA ALA A 88 -10.11 9.87 -17.83
C ALA A 88 -11.42 10.52 -17.36
N LEU A 89 -11.66 10.63 -16.06
CA LEU A 89 -12.88 11.19 -15.50
C LEU A 89 -12.73 12.65 -15.03
N LEU A 90 -11.59 13.31 -15.30
CA LEU A 90 -11.43 14.73 -15.01
C LEU A 90 -12.28 15.66 -15.90
N PRO A 91 -12.43 15.43 -17.23
CA PRO A 91 -13.18 16.34 -18.09
C PRO A 91 -14.63 16.61 -17.63
N PRO A 92 -15.41 15.65 -17.10
CA PRO A 92 -16.73 15.93 -16.55
C PRO A 92 -16.76 16.97 -15.42
N LEU A 93 -15.64 17.16 -14.69
CA LEU A 93 -15.56 18.16 -13.62
C LEU A 93 -15.79 19.59 -14.09
N ILE A 94 -15.63 19.87 -15.39
CA ILE A 94 -15.99 21.16 -16.00
C ILE A 94 -17.48 21.49 -15.76
N MET A 95 -18.31 20.45 -15.60
CA MET A 95 -19.75 20.60 -15.35
C MET A 95 -20.10 20.74 -13.86
N MET A 96 -19.11 20.79 -12.94
CA MET A 96 -19.37 20.78 -11.49
C MET A 96 -20.31 21.91 -11.03
N ARG A 97 -20.24 23.08 -11.64
CA ARG A 97 -21.19 24.18 -11.33
C ARG A 97 -22.66 23.76 -11.54
N ARG A 98 -22.94 22.99 -12.61
CA ARG A 98 -24.28 22.46 -12.88
C ARG A 98 -24.65 21.32 -11.95
N VAL A 99 -23.69 20.50 -11.64
CA VAL A 99 -23.83 19.38 -10.69
C VAL A 99 -24.18 19.90 -9.30
N ILE A 100 -23.47 20.92 -8.79
CA ILE A 100 -23.74 21.54 -7.48
C ILE A 100 -25.13 22.17 -7.43
N ALA A 101 -25.60 22.74 -8.54
CA ALA A 101 -26.94 23.31 -8.64
C ALA A 101 -28.07 22.26 -8.68
N ASP A 102 -27.74 20.99 -8.98
CA ASP A 102 -28.74 19.92 -9.07
C ASP A 102 -29.21 19.45 -7.68
N ARG A 103 -30.47 19.67 -7.36
CA ARG A 103 -31.08 19.32 -6.08
C ARG A 103 -31.09 17.80 -5.82
N ARG A 104 -31.08 16.99 -6.89
CA ARG A 104 -31.23 15.53 -6.79
C ARG A 104 -30.02 14.86 -6.12
N ILE A 105 -28.86 15.45 -6.23
CA ILE A 105 -27.60 14.87 -5.71
C ILE A 105 -27.03 15.65 -4.51
N ARG A 106 -27.74 16.68 -4.01
CA ARG A 106 -27.27 17.50 -2.88
C ARG A 106 -26.89 16.67 -1.67
N PHE A 107 -27.67 15.63 -1.36
CA PHE A 107 -27.36 14.75 -0.25
C PHE A 107 -25.99 14.08 -0.44
N LEU A 108 -25.68 13.57 -1.63
CA LEU A 108 -24.38 12.93 -1.92
C LEU A 108 -23.23 13.95 -1.85
N LEU A 109 -23.45 15.16 -2.38
CA LEU A 109 -22.47 16.25 -2.30
C LEU A 109 -22.16 16.63 -0.86
N ILE A 110 -23.18 16.79 -0.03
CA ILE A 110 -23.02 17.11 1.40
C ILE A 110 -22.31 15.96 2.12
N SER A 111 -22.70 14.72 1.85
CA SER A 111 -22.07 13.54 2.46
C SER A 111 -20.57 13.45 2.14
N ILE A 112 -20.20 13.67 0.88
CA ILE A 112 -18.77 13.70 0.48
C ILE A 112 -18.06 14.89 1.11
N LEU A 113 -18.68 16.07 1.16
CA LEU A 113 -18.07 17.26 1.75
C LEU A 113 -17.79 17.05 3.25
N VAL A 114 -18.75 16.49 3.98
CA VAL A 114 -18.59 16.17 5.42
C VAL A 114 -17.49 15.14 5.63
N LEU A 115 -17.47 14.06 4.82
CA LEU A 115 -16.40 13.07 4.89
C LEU A 115 -15.04 13.71 4.60
N MET A 116 -14.93 14.45 3.50
CA MET A 116 -13.68 15.13 3.13
C MET A 116 -13.22 16.08 4.22
N ALA A 117 -14.12 16.86 4.80
CA ALA A 117 -13.80 17.74 5.92
C ALA A 117 -13.26 16.95 7.11
N GLY A 118 -13.89 15.82 7.46
CA GLY A 118 -13.39 14.92 8.52
C GLY A 118 -12.01 14.33 8.22
N MET A 119 -11.78 13.90 6.98
CA MET A 119 -10.50 13.30 6.57
C MET A 119 -9.37 14.34 6.44
N LEU A 120 -9.68 15.60 6.13
CA LEU A 120 -8.65 16.63 6.00
C LEU A 120 -8.06 17.08 7.34
N ILE A 121 -8.78 16.86 8.43
CA ILE A 121 -8.27 17.10 9.81
C ILE A 121 -7.45 15.93 10.36
N GLU A 122 -7.49 14.77 9.72
CA GLU A 122 -6.58 13.67 9.97
C GLU A 122 -5.20 13.94 9.36
N ILE A 123 -4.13 13.59 10.06
CA ILE A 123 -2.75 13.89 9.61
C ILE A 123 -2.40 13.05 8.37
N PHE A 124 -2.76 11.76 8.39
CA PHE A 124 -2.35 10.77 7.39
C PHE A 124 -3.51 10.35 6.49
N LEU A 125 -3.93 11.23 5.58
CA LEU A 125 -4.92 10.85 4.58
C LEU A 125 -4.28 10.00 3.49
N ILE A 126 -4.63 8.73 3.46
CA ILE A 126 -4.36 7.84 2.33
C ILE A 126 -5.64 7.75 1.49
N PRO A 127 -5.59 7.93 0.15
CA PRO A 127 -6.79 8.07 -0.68
C PRO A 127 -7.80 6.93 -0.54
N HIS A 128 -7.35 5.70 -0.30
CA HIS A 128 -8.25 4.55 -0.13
C HIS A 128 -9.10 4.60 1.16
N TYR A 129 -8.77 5.46 2.14
CA TYR A 129 -9.64 5.68 3.31
C TYR A 129 -10.99 6.31 2.92
N LEU A 130 -11.05 6.92 1.75
CA LEU A 130 -12.29 7.44 1.17
C LEU A 130 -13.15 6.35 0.49
N ALA A 131 -12.69 5.09 0.45
CA ALA A 131 -13.36 3.98 -0.24
C ALA A 131 -14.83 3.76 0.17
N PRO A 132 -15.29 3.97 1.43
CA PRO A 132 -16.70 3.85 1.78
C PRO A 132 -17.63 4.75 0.94
N PHE A 133 -17.11 5.84 0.37
CA PHE A 133 -17.86 6.79 -0.45
C PHE A 133 -17.63 6.63 -1.96
N THR A 134 -16.98 5.55 -2.40
CA THR A 134 -16.72 5.26 -3.82
C THR A 134 -17.97 5.38 -4.68
N ALA A 135 -19.08 4.78 -4.25
CA ALA A 135 -20.35 4.85 -4.97
C ALA A 135 -20.87 6.29 -5.12
N ALA A 136 -20.73 7.12 -4.08
CA ALA A 136 -21.14 8.54 -4.13
C ALA A 136 -20.25 9.36 -5.07
N PHE A 137 -18.93 9.14 -5.08
CA PHE A 137 -18.00 9.76 -6.03
C PHE A 137 -18.39 9.46 -7.47
N TYR A 138 -18.63 8.18 -7.79
CA TYR A 138 -19.03 7.81 -9.15
C TYR A 138 -20.43 8.27 -9.52
N ALA A 139 -21.38 8.31 -8.58
CA ALA A 139 -22.71 8.88 -8.85
C ALA A 139 -22.63 10.38 -9.23
N ILE A 140 -21.78 11.15 -8.53
CA ILE A 140 -21.51 12.54 -8.87
C ILE A 140 -20.81 12.64 -10.23
N GLY A 141 -19.83 11.80 -10.49
CA GLY A 141 -19.15 11.73 -11.80
C GLY A 141 -20.10 11.44 -12.95
N LEU A 142 -20.99 10.46 -12.77
CA LEU A 142 -22.03 10.14 -13.76
C LEU A 142 -23.00 11.31 -13.98
N GLN A 143 -23.38 12.03 -12.92
CA GLN A 143 -24.21 13.22 -13.07
C GLN A 143 -23.47 14.34 -13.83
N ALA A 144 -22.18 14.51 -13.58
CA ALA A 144 -21.35 15.43 -14.35
C ALA A 144 -21.28 15.01 -15.84
N MET A 145 -21.15 13.72 -16.13
CA MET A 145 -21.20 13.18 -17.51
C MET A 145 -22.57 13.42 -18.18
N ARG A 146 -23.68 13.32 -17.42
CA ARG A 146 -25.01 13.65 -17.96
C ARG A 146 -25.10 15.11 -18.37
N HIS A 147 -24.61 16.03 -17.56
CA HIS A 147 -24.54 17.45 -17.90
C HIS A 147 -23.56 17.71 -19.05
N LEU A 148 -22.43 17.03 -19.10
CA LEU A 148 -21.47 17.11 -20.20
C LEU A 148 -22.08 16.65 -21.51
N ARG A 149 -22.84 15.55 -21.53
CA ARG A 149 -23.44 14.97 -22.72
C ARG A 149 -24.33 15.98 -23.49
N VAL A 150 -25.03 16.84 -22.77
CA VAL A 150 -25.95 17.84 -23.37
C VAL A 150 -25.25 19.19 -23.65
N TRP A 151 -23.94 19.28 -23.38
CA TRP A 151 -23.17 20.48 -23.60
C TRP A 151 -22.88 20.71 -25.09
N LYS A 152 -23.29 21.88 -25.62
CA LYS A 152 -23.18 22.25 -27.04
C LYS A 152 -22.50 23.62 -27.17
N PRO A 153 -21.18 23.74 -26.99
CA PRO A 153 -20.48 24.99 -27.21
C PRO A 153 -20.56 25.37 -28.69
N GLY A 154 -20.96 26.61 -28.97
CA GLY A 154 -21.15 27.11 -30.35
C GLY A 154 -22.19 26.31 -31.16
N GLY A 155 -23.17 25.63 -30.47
CA GLY A 155 -24.19 24.81 -31.13
C GLY A 155 -23.75 23.39 -31.52
N GLN A 156 -22.46 23.07 -31.41
CA GLN A 156 -21.90 21.78 -31.78
C GLN A 156 -22.06 20.73 -30.67
N PRO A 157 -22.36 19.45 -30.98
CA PRO A 157 -22.61 18.40 -29.99
C PRO A 157 -21.30 17.82 -29.38
N VAL A 158 -20.35 18.68 -28.98
CA VAL A 158 -19.06 18.34 -28.46
C VAL A 158 -19.16 17.44 -27.21
N GLY A 159 -20.11 17.74 -26.34
CA GLY A 159 -20.29 16.98 -25.08
C GLY A 159 -20.62 15.53 -25.31
N THR A 160 -21.39 15.19 -26.34
CA THR A 160 -21.67 13.76 -26.66
C THR A 160 -20.42 13.02 -27.13
N GLY A 161 -19.59 13.68 -27.95
CA GLY A 161 -18.30 13.12 -28.39
C GLY A 161 -17.36 12.87 -27.20
N LEU A 162 -17.24 13.84 -26.30
CA LEU A 162 -16.41 13.71 -25.09
C LEU A 162 -16.86 12.57 -24.18
N VAL A 163 -18.16 12.42 -23.94
CA VAL A 163 -18.66 11.31 -23.10
C VAL A 163 -18.36 9.96 -23.73
N ARG A 164 -18.52 9.82 -25.05
CA ARG A 164 -18.14 8.58 -25.75
C ARG A 164 -16.65 8.30 -25.63
N LEU A 165 -15.81 9.31 -25.85
CA LEU A 165 -14.36 9.19 -25.69
C LEU A 165 -13.96 8.76 -24.28
N ILE A 166 -14.51 9.38 -23.24
CA ILE A 166 -14.25 9.03 -21.84
C ILE A 166 -14.56 7.55 -21.57
N VAL A 167 -15.74 7.10 -21.99
CA VAL A 167 -16.16 5.69 -21.81
C VAL A 167 -15.20 4.75 -22.55
N THR A 168 -14.85 5.06 -23.81
CA THR A 168 -13.90 4.26 -24.58
C THR A 168 -12.53 4.20 -23.91
N VAL A 169 -12.02 5.34 -23.43
CA VAL A 169 -10.72 5.40 -22.72
C VAL A 169 -10.77 4.59 -21.44
N CYS A 170 -11.84 4.68 -20.65
CA CYS A 170 -11.98 3.85 -19.43
C CYS A 170 -11.94 2.36 -19.74
N PHE A 171 -12.64 1.89 -20.79
CA PHE A 171 -12.59 0.50 -21.21
C PHE A 171 -11.22 0.09 -21.73
N ALA A 172 -10.59 0.92 -22.56
CA ALA A 172 -9.25 0.67 -23.10
C ALA A 172 -8.20 0.55 -21.96
N LEU A 173 -8.25 1.46 -21.00
CA LEU A 173 -7.36 1.44 -19.83
C LEU A 173 -7.64 0.22 -18.93
N GLY A 174 -8.90 -0.15 -18.74
CA GLY A 174 -9.28 -1.37 -18.03
C GLY A 174 -8.75 -2.64 -18.70
N ALA A 175 -8.90 -2.74 -20.04
CA ALA A 175 -8.34 -3.82 -20.83
C ALA A 175 -6.81 -3.84 -20.76
N LEU A 176 -6.16 -2.69 -20.94
CA LEU A 176 -4.70 -2.57 -20.81
C LEU A 176 -4.23 -3.06 -19.43
N ARG A 177 -4.95 -2.72 -18.36
CA ARG A 177 -4.62 -3.20 -17.02
C ARG A 177 -4.68 -4.72 -16.90
N LEU A 178 -5.67 -5.37 -17.49
CA LEU A 178 -5.81 -6.84 -17.46
C LEU A 178 -4.66 -7.54 -18.21
N PHE A 179 -4.19 -6.97 -19.29
CA PHE A 179 -3.14 -7.56 -20.14
C PHE A 179 -1.73 -7.07 -19.81
N ALA A 180 -1.59 -6.02 -18.98
CA ALA A 180 -0.30 -5.39 -18.68
C ALA A 180 0.75 -6.38 -18.17
N ALA A 181 0.36 -7.31 -17.30
CA ALA A 181 1.27 -8.33 -16.77
C ALA A 181 1.74 -9.32 -17.87
N SER A 182 0.84 -9.69 -18.78
CA SER A 182 1.15 -10.65 -19.86
C SER A 182 2.10 -10.09 -20.93
N ILE A 183 2.07 -8.77 -21.13
CA ILE A 183 2.91 -8.09 -22.13
C ILE A 183 4.14 -7.42 -21.51
N ASN A 184 4.43 -7.66 -20.23
CA ASN A 184 5.51 -7.00 -19.46
C ASN A 184 5.49 -5.47 -19.62
N PHE A 185 4.31 -4.87 -19.69
CA PHE A 185 4.15 -3.44 -19.84
C PHE A 185 4.41 -2.76 -18.50
N ASN A 186 5.61 -2.20 -18.34
CA ASN A 186 5.97 -1.38 -17.19
C ASN A 186 5.41 0.02 -17.39
N ILE A 187 4.35 0.31 -16.66
CA ILE A 187 3.80 1.66 -16.60
C ILE A 187 4.65 2.43 -15.60
N VAL A 188 5.21 3.54 -16.05
CA VAL A 188 5.99 4.44 -15.18
C VAL A 188 5.10 4.88 -14.03
N GLU A 189 5.48 4.52 -12.82
CA GLU A 189 4.83 5.00 -11.60
C GLU A 189 5.03 6.52 -11.49
N TRP A 190 3.93 7.24 -11.34
CA TRP A 190 4.00 8.66 -11.09
C TRP A 190 3.02 9.06 -9.97
N PRO A 191 3.50 9.64 -8.87
CA PRO A 191 4.90 9.80 -8.47
C PRO A 191 5.58 8.46 -8.15
N PRO A 192 6.89 8.31 -8.38
CA PRO A 192 7.63 7.08 -8.11
C PRO A 192 7.80 6.92 -6.59
N SER A 193 6.84 6.32 -5.94
CA SER A 193 6.86 5.99 -4.52
C SER A 193 5.87 4.87 -4.23
N SER A 194 6.07 4.17 -3.13
CA SER A 194 5.13 3.19 -2.58
C SER A 194 3.74 3.77 -2.27
N TRP A 195 3.63 5.10 -2.20
CA TRP A 195 2.39 5.87 -2.07
C TRP A 195 1.74 6.19 -3.41
N SER A 196 2.25 5.62 -4.49
CA SER A 196 1.71 5.87 -5.81
C SER A 196 0.21 5.60 -5.81
N THR A 197 -0.55 6.66 -6.00
CA THR A 197 -1.97 6.63 -6.29
C THR A 197 -2.20 6.17 -7.73
N ALA A 198 -1.17 5.63 -8.36
CA ALA A 198 -1.22 5.17 -9.72
C ALA A 198 -2.34 4.15 -9.85
N TRP A 199 -3.22 4.44 -10.77
CA TRP A 199 -4.34 3.63 -11.19
C TRP A 199 -3.95 2.17 -11.49
N TYR A 200 -2.68 1.93 -11.62
CA TYR A 200 -2.10 0.67 -12.01
C TYR A 200 -1.46 -0.12 -10.88
N GLY A 201 -1.11 0.42 -9.77
CA GLY A 201 -0.37 -0.25 -8.71
C GLY A 201 0.80 -1.12 -9.21
N PRO A 202 1.77 -1.46 -8.43
CA PRO A 202 2.83 -2.37 -8.83
C PRO A 202 2.25 -3.73 -9.21
N LEU A 203 2.50 -4.19 -10.44
CA LEU A 203 1.99 -5.47 -10.97
C LEU A 203 2.52 -6.69 -10.21
N ASN A 204 3.71 -6.57 -9.62
CA ASN A 204 4.44 -7.65 -8.96
C ASN A 204 4.69 -7.38 -7.47
N PHE A 205 3.89 -6.53 -6.83
CA PHE A 205 4.03 -6.25 -5.40
C PHE A 205 3.95 -7.54 -4.59
N GLY A 206 4.98 -7.82 -3.76
CA GLY A 206 5.07 -9.02 -2.95
C GLY A 206 5.37 -10.32 -3.71
N ALA A 207 5.56 -10.30 -5.04
CA ALA A 207 5.78 -11.51 -5.83
C ALA A 207 7.08 -12.24 -5.43
N ALA A 208 8.16 -11.52 -5.17
CA ALA A 208 9.43 -12.11 -4.76
C ALA A 208 9.30 -12.84 -3.42
N ARG A 209 8.63 -12.22 -2.43
CA ARG A 209 8.35 -12.88 -1.16
C ARG A 209 7.48 -14.11 -1.32
N ALA A 210 6.41 -14.03 -2.14
CA ALA A 210 5.53 -15.17 -2.39
C ALA A 210 6.25 -16.33 -3.08
N GLN A 211 7.20 -16.04 -3.97
CA GLN A 211 8.04 -17.06 -4.59
C GLN A 211 8.91 -17.76 -3.55
N ILE A 212 9.66 -17.02 -2.72
CA ILE A 212 10.50 -17.58 -1.65
C ILE A 212 9.65 -18.38 -0.67
N GLN A 213 8.50 -17.87 -0.26
CA GLN A 213 7.55 -18.59 0.60
C GLN A 213 7.18 -19.96 -0.01
N SER A 214 6.80 -19.99 -1.28
CA SER A 214 6.39 -21.20 -1.97
C SER A 214 7.53 -22.23 -2.09
N GLU A 215 8.76 -21.79 -2.26
CA GLU A 215 9.94 -22.66 -2.32
C GLU A 215 10.25 -23.26 -0.95
N LEU A 216 10.19 -22.45 0.10
CA LEU A 216 10.39 -22.90 1.47
C LEU A 216 9.27 -23.83 1.95
N GLU A 217 8.04 -23.61 1.53
CA GLU A 217 6.91 -24.51 1.80
C GLU A 217 7.07 -25.89 1.15
N ARG A 218 7.71 -25.97 -0.02
CA ARG A 218 8.02 -27.24 -0.69
C ARG A 218 9.24 -27.94 -0.08
N SER A 219 10.10 -27.20 0.60
CA SER A 219 11.31 -27.75 1.21
C SER A 219 10.97 -28.66 2.40
N PRO A 220 11.77 -29.75 2.64
CA PRO A 220 11.53 -30.63 3.76
C PRO A 220 11.84 -29.95 5.12
N GLY A 221 11.02 -30.26 6.11
CA GLY A 221 11.13 -29.72 7.47
C GLY A 221 10.53 -28.32 7.62
N LYS A 222 10.63 -27.80 8.84
CA LYS A 222 10.19 -26.43 9.18
C LYS A 222 11.28 -25.42 8.89
N GLN A 223 10.91 -24.19 8.55
CA GLN A 223 11.81 -23.14 8.12
C GLN A 223 11.68 -21.90 9.02
N LEU A 224 12.79 -21.26 9.35
CA LEU A 224 12.85 -19.94 9.99
C LEU A 224 13.59 -18.99 9.05
N VAL A 225 12.96 -17.90 8.69
CA VAL A 225 13.52 -16.87 7.79
C VAL A 225 13.83 -15.64 8.62
N ILE A 226 15.08 -15.23 8.66
CA ILE A 226 15.54 -13.98 9.26
C ILE A 226 15.72 -12.98 8.11
N VAL A 227 15.01 -11.87 8.19
CA VAL A 227 14.98 -10.83 7.14
C VAL A 227 15.88 -9.69 7.54
N ARG A 228 16.90 -9.43 6.71
CA ARG A 228 17.80 -8.28 6.84
C ARG A 228 17.41 -7.21 5.84
N TYR A 229 16.90 -6.10 6.34
CA TYR A 229 16.61 -4.91 5.54
C TYR A 229 17.84 -4.03 5.38
N SER A 230 17.97 -3.38 4.23
CA SER A 230 18.97 -2.33 4.04
C SER A 230 18.57 -1.05 4.79
N PRO A 231 19.51 -0.13 5.07
CA PRO A 231 19.19 1.17 5.66
C PRO A 231 18.22 2.01 4.81
N GLN A 232 18.14 1.74 3.50
CA GLN A 232 17.27 2.45 2.55
C GLN A 232 15.97 1.67 2.27
N HIS A 233 15.68 0.61 3.01
CA HIS A 233 14.48 -0.18 2.82
C HIS A 233 13.21 0.67 2.92
N GLU A 234 12.26 0.43 2.00
CA GLU A 234 10.95 1.08 2.03
C GLU A 234 10.10 0.49 3.17
N PRO A 235 9.78 1.27 4.22
CA PRO A 235 9.08 0.75 5.41
C PRO A 235 7.71 0.12 5.14
N LEU A 236 7.11 0.41 3.98
CA LEU A 236 5.81 -0.13 3.61
C LEU A 236 5.91 -1.44 2.81
N ASP A 237 7.12 -1.83 2.34
CA ASP A 237 7.37 -3.14 1.74
C ASP A 237 7.75 -4.17 2.83
N GLU A 238 6.85 -4.39 3.77
CA GLU A 238 7.08 -5.31 4.89
C GLU A 238 7.02 -6.77 4.45
N TRP A 239 8.11 -7.50 4.69
CA TRP A 239 8.20 -8.94 4.40
C TRP A 239 7.90 -9.82 5.62
N VAL A 240 8.01 -9.27 6.83
CA VAL A 240 7.82 -10.02 8.08
C VAL A 240 6.37 -9.98 8.50
N TYR A 241 5.61 -10.93 8.00
CA TYR A 241 4.26 -11.24 8.47
C TYR A 241 4.03 -12.75 8.45
N ASN A 242 3.32 -13.24 9.45
CA ASN A 242 3.11 -14.65 9.73
C ASN A 242 1.62 -15.00 9.80
N ALA A 243 1.33 -16.29 9.76
CA ALA A 243 0.00 -16.81 10.08
C ALA A 243 -0.33 -16.58 11.57
N ALA A 244 -1.61 -16.69 11.93
CA ALA A 244 -2.06 -16.47 13.31
C ALA A 244 -1.46 -17.48 14.31
N ASP A 245 -1.25 -18.72 13.87
CA ASP A 245 -0.54 -19.75 14.64
C ASP A 245 0.92 -19.81 14.15
N ILE A 246 1.76 -18.97 14.74
CA ILE A 246 3.14 -18.79 14.32
C ILE A 246 3.95 -20.08 14.56
N ASP A 247 3.87 -20.66 15.75
CA ASP A 247 4.71 -21.78 16.16
C ASP A 247 4.46 -23.06 15.35
N ASN A 248 3.24 -23.27 14.90
CA ASN A 248 2.88 -24.39 14.04
C ASN A 248 3.06 -24.13 12.55
N SER A 249 3.37 -22.90 12.15
CA SER A 249 3.58 -22.55 10.74
C SER A 249 4.81 -23.26 10.18
N LYS A 250 4.73 -23.74 8.93
CA LYS A 250 5.87 -24.38 8.27
C LYS A 250 7.01 -23.39 8.01
N VAL A 251 6.71 -22.14 7.68
CA VAL A 251 7.66 -21.06 7.46
C VAL A 251 7.34 -19.92 8.42
N ILE A 252 8.32 -19.49 9.19
CA ILE A 252 8.24 -18.34 10.09
C ILE A 252 9.18 -17.27 9.58
N TRP A 253 8.69 -16.03 9.55
CA TRP A 253 9.45 -14.85 9.17
C TRP A 253 9.72 -13.98 10.39
N ALA A 254 10.97 -13.57 10.58
CA ALA A 254 11.39 -12.69 11.65
C ALA A 254 12.32 -11.59 11.12
N ARG A 255 12.30 -10.42 11.72
CA ARG A 255 13.29 -9.38 11.41
C ARG A 255 14.62 -9.72 12.06
N GLU A 256 15.71 -9.46 11.35
CA GLU A 256 17.03 -9.51 11.95
C GLU A 256 17.17 -8.48 13.07
N MET A 257 17.76 -8.89 14.15
CA MET A 257 18.10 -8.08 15.30
C MET A 257 19.63 -8.17 15.56
N ASP A 258 20.07 -7.88 16.78
CA ASP A 258 21.44 -8.17 17.19
C ASP A 258 21.67 -9.69 17.33
N ASP A 259 22.94 -10.07 17.35
CA ASP A 259 23.36 -11.49 17.39
C ASP A 259 22.77 -12.26 18.58
N ALA A 260 22.65 -11.62 19.74
CA ALA A 260 22.12 -12.26 20.95
C ALA A 260 20.64 -12.60 20.80
N ASN A 261 19.83 -11.65 20.34
CA ASN A 261 18.41 -11.84 20.10
C ASN A 261 18.14 -12.82 18.94
N ASN A 262 18.96 -12.78 17.88
CA ASN A 262 18.85 -13.73 16.78
C ASN A 262 19.17 -15.16 17.24
N LEU A 263 20.19 -15.34 18.07
CA LEU A 263 20.53 -16.65 18.66
C LEU A 263 19.43 -17.17 19.59
N GLU A 264 18.83 -16.31 20.41
CA GLU A 264 17.70 -16.69 21.27
C GLU A 264 16.53 -17.20 20.43
N LEU A 265 16.18 -16.51 19.35
CA LEU A 265 15.12 -16.92 18.42
C LEU A 265 15.46 -18.27 17.74
N ILE A 266 16.70 -18.45 17.31
CA ILE A 266 17.17 -19.69 16.68
C ILE A 266 17.12 -20.86 17.69
N HIS A 267 17.50 -20.62 18.93
CA HIS A 267 17.42 -21.62 20.00
C HIS A 267 15.98 -22.00 20.35
N TYR A 268 15.05 -21.03 20.32
CA TYR A 268 13.63 -21.29 20.52
C TYR A 268 13.07 -22.20 19.41
N TYR A 269 13.46 -21.95 18.16
CA TYR A 269 13.03 -22.72 16.98
C TYR A 269 14.12 -23.70 16.49
N LYS A 270 14.73 -24.44 17.39
CA LYS A 270 15.88 -25.34 17.12
C LYS A 270 15.61 -26.47 16.11
N ASP A 271 14.33 -26.77 15.83
CA ASP A 271 13.88 -27.78 14.86
C ASP A 271 13.74 -27.24 13.43
N ARG A 272 14.08 -25.96 13.20
CA ARG A 272 13.92 -25.28 11.93
C ARG A 272 15.24 -25.06 11.22
N LYS A 273 15.22 -25.14 9.89
CA LYS A 273 16.32 -24.64 9.07
C LYS A 273 16.25 -23.11 9.03
N VAL A 274 17.41 -22.47 9.24
CA VAL A 274 17.48 -21.01 9.34
C VAL A 274 18.03 -20.42 8.06
N TRP A 275 17.31 -19.42 7.53
CA TRP A 275 17.63 -18.73 6.29
C TRP A 275 17.79 -17.23 6.54
N LEU A 276 18.72 -16.60 5.84
CA LEU A 276 18.83 -15.16 5.70
C LEU A 276 18.18 -14.74 4.40
N VAL A 277 17.24 -13.78 4.46
CA VAL A 277 16.65 -13.17 3.28
C VAL A 277 16.95 -11.67 3.27
N GLN A 278 17.38 -11.17 2.11
CA GLN A 278 17.69 -9.76 1.88
C GLN A 278 16.79 -9.23 0.75
N PRO A 279 15.64 -8.63 1.11
CA PRO A 279 14.65 -8.16 0.13
C PRO A 279 15.16 -7.12 -0.86
N ASP A 280 16.06 -6.25 -0.38
CA ASP A 280 16.52 -5.08 -1.13
C ASP A 280 17.56 -5.42 -2.21
N LEU A 281 18.02 -6.66 -2.29
CA LEU A 281 18.85 -7.12 -3.38
C LEU A 281 17.99 -7.38 -4.64
N GLN A 282 18.60 -7.24 -5.81
CA GLN A 282 17.95 -7.46 -7.11
C GLN A 282 18.68 -8.58 -7.89
N PRO A 283 18.13 -9.81 -7.96
CA PRO A 283 16.93 -10.32 -7.30
C PRO A 283 17.07 -10.44 -5.77
N ALA A 284 15.95 -10.53 -5.04
CA ALA A 284 15.96 -10.72 -3.60
C ALA A 284 16.81 -11.96 -3.23
N GLY A 285 17.76 -11.75 -2.29
CA GLY A 285 18.72 -12.79 -1.91
C GLY A 285 18.15 -13.73 -0.84
N ILE A 286 18.39 -15.05 -0.96
CA ILE A 286 18.16 -16.05 0.07
C ILE A 286 19.41 -16.91 0.23
N ALA A 287 19.85 -17.12 1.46
CA ALA A 287 21.01 -17.97 1.81
C ALA A 287 20.80 -18.62 3.17
N PRO A 288 21.50 -19.71 3.51
CA PRO A 288 21.55 -20.20 4.88
C PRO A 288 22.03 -19.08 5.84
N TYR A 289 21.40 -18.99 7.01
CA TYR A 289 21.79 -18.00 8.01
C TYR A 289 23.21 -18.29 8.54
N PRO A 290 24.14 -17.31 8.57
CA PRO A 290 25.49 -17.50 9.07
C PRO A 290 25.47 -17.63 10.60
N LEU A 291 25.58 -18.87 11.12
CA LEU A 291 25.67 -19.11 12.55
C LEU A 291 27.07 -18.73 13.04
N PRO A 292 27.22 -18.17 14.26
CA PRO A 292 28.50 -17.92 14.89
C PRO A 292 29.33 -19.22 14.98
N GLY A 293 30.55 -19.24 14.46
CA GLY A 293 31.44 -20.40 14.44
C GLY A 293 31.36 -21.30 13.20
N SER A 294 30.41 -21.06 12.28
CA SER A 294 30.46 -21.68 10.97
C SER A 294 31.41 -20.87 10.07
N VAL A 295 32.61 -21.38 9.82
CA VAL A 295 33.47 -20.88 8.76
C VAL A 295 32.81 -21.25 7.42
N THR A 296 31.82 -20.48 7.03
CA THR A 296 31.22 -20.61 5.72
C THR A 296 31.96 -19.66 4.79
N ALA A 297 32.56 -20.20 3.75
CA ALA A 297 33.03 -19.42 2.60
C ALA A 297 31.98 -18.39 2.21
N ALA A 298 32.40 -17.20 1.77
CA ALA A 298 31.53 -16.11 1.36
C ALA A 298 30.28 -16.65 0.67
N PRO A 299 29.07 -16.29 1.08
CA PRO A 299 27.86 -16.89 0.54
C PRO A 299 27.86 -16.67 -0.98
N THR A 300 27.97 -17.77 -1.72
CA THR A 300 27.62 -17.75 -3.12
C THR A 300 26.13 -17.45 -3.14
N VAL A 301 25.78 -16.21 -3.41
CA VAL A 301 24.40 -15.79 -3.59
C VAL A 301 23.85 -16.66 -4.70
N SER A 302 23.13 -17.71 -4.34
CA SER A 302 22.38 -18.48 -5.30
C SER A 302 21.25 -17.56 -5.77
N SER A 303 21.55 -16.77 -6.80
CA SER A 303 20.54 -16.00 -7.50
C SER A 303 19.52 -16.99 -8.02
N ILE A 304 18.32 -16.96 -7.46
CA ILE A 304 17.18 -17.69 -7.99
C ILE A 304 16.89 -17.05 -9.34
N SER A 305 17.43 -17.67 -10.38
CA SER A 305 17.15 -17.28 -11.75
C SER A 305 15.65 -17.43 -11.97
N ILE A 306 14.97 -16.33 -12.22
CA ILE A 306 13.60 -16.34 -12.72
C ILE A 306 13.64 -17.13 -14.02
N ARG A 307 13.28 -18.42 -13.99
CA ARG A 307 13.06 -19.19 -15.21
C ARG A 307 11.90 -18.50 -15.94
N LYS A 308 12.24 -17.70 -16.95
CA LYS A 308 11.32 -17.38 -18.02
C LYS A 308 10.83 -18.71 -18.58
N SER A 309 9.55 -19.03 -18.40
CA SER A 309 8.91 -20.12 -19.10
C SER A 309 8.83 -19.70 -20.56
N GLU A 310 9.90 -19.90 -21.30
CA GLU A 310 9.85 -19.96 -22.77
C GLU A 310 9.07 -21.22 -23.13
N ARG A 311 7.77 -21.09 -23.33
CA ARG A 311 7.06 -22.04 -24.18
C ARG A 311 7.62 -21.89 -25.58
N LYS A 312 8.59 -22.70 -25.91
CA LYS A 312 8.90 -23.02 -27.32
C LYS A 312 7.64 -23.63 -27.92
N ALA A 313 6.97 -22.86 -28.75
CA ALA A 313 6.08 -23.43 -29.73
C ALA A 313 6.91 -24.38 -30.59
N GLN A 314 6.78 -25.68 -30.40
CA GLN A 314 7.15 -26.66 -31.38
C GLN A 314 6.20 -26.49 -32.56
N GLN A 315 6.66 -25.79 -33.58
CA GLN A 315 6.24 -26.05 -34.95
C GLN A 315 6.98 -27.30 -35.38
N GLY A 316 6.25 -28.29 -35.75
CA GLY A 316 6.75 -29.51 -36.35
C GLY A 316 5.61 -30.18 -37.09
N GLY A 317 5.72 -30.25 -38.42
CA GLY A 317 4.93 -31.05 -39.31
C GLY A 317 3.83 -30.31 -40.05
#